data_67d9ce789258e2eba3a0c49dde697179
#
_entry.id   67d9ce789258e2eba3a0c49dde697179
#
_cell.length_a   1.000
_cell.length_b   1.000
_cell.length_c   1.000
_cell.angle_alpha   90.00
_cell.angle_beta   90.00
_cell.angle_gamma   90.00
#
_symmetry.space_group_name_H-M   'P 1'
#
loop_
_entity.id
_entity.type
_entity.pdbx_description
1 polymer ?
#
loop_
_entity_poly.entity_id
_entity_poly.type
_entity_poly.pdbx_seq_one_letter_code
_entity_poly.pdbx_strand_id
1 'polypeptide(L)'
;MNPPASALGRSALITAAALALGACGLSGSLDGEVKGEQAGGAPPEGGHGGQGGGEGGRGGGGGGGEASTVACVDECPANGGGITLGCETRFLFGMNYAWHNFAGDFGGIAAWDKRGVTAEAETHAKHLAGMRESGASVARWWMLPEIRGESVVFDENGDPAGLGATTRSDIQKALELAEQADINLMFCLFSFDNFHPSRIDGDVKTVGISPLVTDAARRAALIENVVRPIAQAVEQSPYRHRMVAWDVINEPELAMTGPSPYGDPDYDPDPEVEPVAHEQMETFLRDTIQALRADSQALITIGSASMKWSLAWTTTDIDFYTFHMNDRVNRYWPYNQSPADYGITDKPVVMSDFPTAGLATANVSKLLESWYSQGYAGAISWAYRDAGPNELASMKAFVDAKGCGVRF
;
A
#
# COMPACT_ATOMS: atom_id res chain seq x y z
N MET A 1 59.43 -19.35 37.09
CA MET A 1 58.18 -20.10 36.87
C MET A 1 57.12 -19.10 36.45
N ASN A 2 56.89 -18.97 35.16
CA ASN A 2 55.87 -18.11 34.60
C ASN A 2 54.55 -18.86 34.46
N PRO A 3 53.38 -18.28 34.76
CA PRO A 3 52.07 -18.84 34.46
C PRO A 3 51.70 -18.58 33.00
N PRO A 4 50.81 -19.39 32.40
CA PRO A 4 50.50 -19.35 31.00
C PRO A 4 49.49 -18.24 30.66
N ALA A 5 49.61 -17.73 29.42
CA ALA A 5 48.77 -16.70 28.83
C ALA A 5 47.31 -17.17 28.64
N SER A 6 46.40 -16.37 29.13
CA SER A 6 44.95 -16.50 28.88
C SER A 6 44.62 -16.11 27.43
N ALA A 7 43.87 -16.99 26.77
CA ALA A 7 43.32 -16.79 25.46
C ALA A 7 42.31 -15.62 25.45
N LEU A 8 42.60 -14.58 24.69
CA LEU A 8 41.67 -13.53 24.35
C LEU A 8 40.66 -14.03 23.34
N GLY A 9 39.40 -14.15 23.76
CA GLY A 9 38.28 -14.41 22.92
C GLY A 9 38.11 -13.29 21.91
N ARG A 10 38.10 -13.65 20.64
CA ARG A 10 37.72 -12.77 19.55
C ARG A 10 36.20 -12.55 19.61
N SER A 11 35.80 -11.38 20.13
CA SER A 11 34.46 -10.84 19.87
C SER A 11 34.34 -10.56 18.35
N ALA A 12 33.59 -11.37 17.67
CA ALA A 12 33.12 -11.05 16.34
C ALA A 12 32.18 -9.85 16.47
N LEU A 13 32.62 -8.67 16.04
CA LEU A 13 31.72 -7.57 15.70
C LEU A 13 30.90 -8.05 14.51
N ILE A 14 29.68 -8.45 14.77
CA ILE A 14 28.65 -8.50 13.73
C ILE A 14 28.31 -7.03 13.44
N THR A 15 28.98 -6.50 12.43
CA THR A 15 28.55 -5.27 11.79
C THR A 15 27.19 -5.61 11.18
N ALA A 16 26.13 -5.11 11.81
CA ALA A 16 24.83 -5.05 11.16
C ALA A 16 25.00 -4.14 9.94
N ALA A 17 25.26 -4.73 8.79
CA ALA A 17 25.02 -4.09 7.53
C ALA A 17 23.51 -3.84 7.52
N ALA A 18 23.13 -2.59 7.77
CA ALA A 18 21.84 -2.10 7.31
C ALA A 18 21.89 -2.25 5.78
N LEU A 19 21.33 -3.33 5.28
CA LEU A 19 20.88 -3.40 3.90
C LEU A 19 19.80 -2.33 3.80
N ALA A 20 20.22 -1.14 3.37
CA ALA A 20 19.35 -0.27 2.65
C ALA A 20 18.98 -1.06 1.38
N LEU A 21 17.93 -1.86 1.48
CA LEU A 21 17.22 -2.35 0.30
C LEU A 21 16.71 -1.09 -0.38
N GLY A 22 17.53 -0.61 -1.31
CA GLY A 22 17.12 0.43 -2.24
C GLY A 22 15.86 -0.09 -2.91
N ALA A 23 14.82 0.71 -2.89
CA ALA A 23 13.64 0.52 -3.69
C ALA A 23 14.07 0.05 -5.09
N CYS A 24 13.64 -1.16 -5.49
CA CYS A 24 13.87 -1.76 -6.79
C CYS A 24 15.34 -2.04 -7.17
N GLY A 25 15.92 -3.08 -6.58
CA GLY A 25 17.10 -3.74 -7.15
C GLY A 25 16.73 -4.64 -8.33
N LEU A 26 16.29 -4.07 -9.47
CA LEU A 26 16.14 -4.83 -10.71
C LEU A 26 17.44 -4.71 -11.53
N SER A 27 18.29 -5.72 -11.44
CA SER A 27 19.38 -5.96 -12.40
C SER A 27 18.89 -6.91 -13.52
N GLY A 28 17.88 -6.49 -14.25
CA GLY A 28 17.42 -7.16 -15.46
C GLY A 28 17.73 -6.29 -16.68
N SER A 29 18.45 -6.80 -17.66
CA SER A 29 18.72 -6.16 -18.95
C SER A 29 17.40 -5.97 -19.71
N LEU A 30 16.95 -4.73 -19.88
CA LEU A 30 15.85 -4.37 -20.77
C LEU A 30 16.44 -3.62 -22.00
N ASP A 31 17.15 -4.33 -22.86
CA ASP A 31 17.41 -3.92 -24.23
C ASP A 31 16.36 -4.56 -25.16
N GLY A 32 15.16 -4.01 -25.12
CA GLY A 32 14.09 -4.31 -26.07
C GLY A 32 13.76 -3.03 -26.83
N GLU A 33 14.25 -2.89 -28.07
CA GLU A 33 13.84 -1.82 -28.98
C GLU A 33 12.35 -1.87 -29.24
N VAL A 34 11.64 -0.85 -28.79
CA VAL A 34 10.24 -0.61 -29.19
C VAL A 34 10.26 0.19 -30.48
N LYS A 35 10.03 -0.48 -31.62
CA LYS A 35 9.69 0.18 -32.87
C LYS A 35 8.23 0.65 -32.78
N GLY A 36 8.06 1.96 -32.79
CA GLY A 36 6.77 2.61 -32.91
C GLY A 36 6.22 2.42 -34.34
N GLU A 37 5.04 1.84 -34.45
CA GLU A 37 4.20 1.97 -35.64
C GLU A 37 2.94 2.74 -35.24
N GLN A 38 2.81 3.94 -35.83
CA GLN A 38 1.58 4.72 -35.81
C GLN A 38 0.58 4.08 -36.76
N ALA A 39 -0.60 3.71 -36.25
CA ALA A 39 -1.76 3.49 -37.09
C ALA A 39 -2.94 4.27 -36.52
N GLY A 40 -3.29 5.34 -37.19
CA GLY A 40 -4.52 6.09 -36.97
C GLY A 40 -5.74 5.31 -37.47
N GLY A 41 -6.80 5.36 -36.69
CA GLY A 41 -8.12 4.85 -37.07
C GLY A 41 -9.20 5.63 -36.34
N ALA A 42 -9.95 6.43 -37.06
CA ALA A 42 -11.09 7.21 -36.59
C ALA A 42 -12.29 6.33 -36.17
N PRO A 43 -13.16 6.78 -35.25
CA PRO A 43 -14.32 6.06 -34.81
C PRO A 43 -15.51 6.25 -35.77
N PRO A 44 -16.47 5.31 -35.85
CA PRO A 44 -17.74 5.51 -36.55
C PRO A 44 -18.81 6.11 -35.63
N GLU A 45 -19.49 7.10 -36.17
CA GLU A 45 -20.75 7.69 -35.67
C GLU A 45 -21.96 6.80 -35.91
N GLY A 46 -22.96 6.96 -35.09
CA GLY A 46 -24.37 6.60 -35.32
C GLY A 46 -25.00 5.89 -34.13
N GLY A 47 -26.14 6.23 -33.61
CA GLY A 47 -27.25 7.08 -33.99
C GLY A 47 -28.53 6.54 -33.38
N HIS A 48 -29.39 7.42 -32.80
CA HIS A 48 -30.82 7.31 -32.50
C HIS A 48 -31.29 6.19 -31.55
N GLY A 49 -32.05 6.41 -30.49
CA GLY A 49 -33.25 7.21 -30.35
C GLY A 49 -34.33 6.30 -29.77
N GLY A 50 -35.06 6.67 -28.74
CA GLY A 50 -36.21 5.91 -28.23
C GLY A 50 -36.76 6.45 -26.93
N GLN A 51 -37.75 7.38 -27.07
CA GLN A 51 -38.63 7.80 -25.98
C GLN A 51 -39.65 6.70 -25.67
N GLY A 52 -40.02 6.55 -24.39
CA GLY A 52 -41.16 5.79 -23.97
C GLY A 52 -41.56 6.13 -22.53
N GLY A 53 -42.57 6.98 -22.40
CA GLY A 53 -43.20 7.32 -21.16
C GLY A 53 -44.18 6.25 -20.67
N GLY A 54 -44.49 6.28 -19.37
CA GLY A 54 -45.48 5.43 -18.71
C GLY A 54 -45.76 5.94 -17.29
N GLU A 55 -46.92 6.63 -17.18
CA GLU A 55 -47.49 7.11 -15.92
C GLU A 55 -48.11 5.97 -15.09
N GLY A 56 -48.15 6.19 -13.79
CA GLY A 56 -49.31 5.83 -12.98
C GLY A 56 -49.10 4.85 -11.83
N GLY A 57 -49.32 5.33 -10.60
CA GLY A 57 -49.59 4.48 -9.44
C GLY A 57 -49.44 5.17 -8.08
N ARG A 58 -50.54 5.77 -7.59
CA ARG A 58 -50.69 6.32 -6.23
C ARG A 58 -50.79 5.21 -5.19
N GLY A 59 -50.28 5.47 -4.01
CA GLY A 59 -50.85 4.95 -2.78
C GLY A 59 -49.94 4.68 -1.61
N GLY A 60 -50.14 5.35 -0.48
CA GLY A 60 -49.86 4.84 0.84
C GLY A 60 -48.87 5.62 1.69
N GLY A 61 -49.38 6.53 2.53
CA GLY A 61 -48.61 7.24 3.52
C GLY A 61 -48.12 6.34 4.64
N GLY A 62 -46.88 6.59 5.09
CA GLY A 62 -46.32 6.09 6.32
C GLY A 62 -45.33 7.15 6.80
N GLY A 63 -45.64 7.84 7.90
CA GLY A 63 -44.79 8.85 8.50
C GLY A 63 -43.49 8.22 8.99
N GLY A 64 -42.43 8.38 8.23
CA GLY A 64 -41.06 8.17 8.62
C GLY A 64 -40.42 9.53 8.86
N GLY A 65 -39.89 9.75 10.05
CA GLY A 65 -39.17 10.96 10.36
C GLY A 65 -38.11 11.23 9.29
N GLU A 66 -38.17 12.43 8.71
CA GLU A 66 -37.13 12.93 7.83
C GLU A 66 -35.83 12.97 8.62
N ALA A 67 -34.95 11.99 8.41
CA ALA A 67 -33.54 12.17 8.72
C ALA A 67 -33.09 13.37 7.90
N SER A 68 -32.88 14.49 8.58
CA SER A 68 -32.29 15.68 7.97
C SER A 68 -30.95 15.26 7.38
N THR A 69 -30.91 15.04 6.07
CA THR A 69 -29.66 14.91 5.33
C THR A 69 -29.03 16.27 5.32
N VAL A 70 -28.21 16.55 6.35
CA VAL A 70 -27.31 17.70 6.30
C VAL A 70 -26.50 17.53 5.01
N ALA A 71 -26.69 18.44 4.05
CA ALA A 71 -25.94 18.41 2.81
C ALA A 71 -24.45 18.46 3.17
N CYS A 72 -23.72 17.48 2.70
CA CYS A 72 -22.29 17.41 2.87
C CYS A 72 -21.64 18.49 2.02
N VAL A 73 -21.08 19.53 2.64
CA VAL A 73 -20.40 20.62 1.96
C VAL A 73 -18.92 20.52 2.25
N ASP A 74 -18.11 20.26 1.22
CA ASP A 74 -16.66 20.40 1.31
C ASP A 74 -16.27 21.87 1.11
N GLU A 75 -15.85 22.52 2.17
CA GLU A 75 -15.44 23.94 2.13
C GLU A 75 -14.04 24.14 1.52
N CYS A 76 -13.29 23.08 1.29
CA CYS A 76 -11.93 23.13 0.79
C CYS A 76 -11.59 21.94 -0.15
N PRO A 77 -12.18 21.88 -1.33
CA PRO A 77 -11.90 20.82 -2.27
C PRO A 77 -10.45 20.85 -2.77
N ALA A 78 -9.87 19.68 -3.04
CA ALA A 78 -8.56 19.57 -3.65
C ALA A 78 -8.58 20.15 -5.08
N ASN A 79 -7.50 20.82 -5.48
CA ASN A 79 -7.33 21.33 -6.83
C ASN A 79 -7.04 20.18 -7.80
N GLY A 80 -8.07 19.72 -8.52
CA GLY A 80 -7.92 18.83 -9.67
C GLY A 80 -7.99 17.34 -9.36
N GLY A 81 -7.53 16.85 -8.22
CA GLY A 81 -7.61 15.45 -7.83
C GLY A 81 -7.61 15.29 -6.32
N GLY A 82 -8.23 14.24 -5.81
CA GLY A 82 -8.26 13.96 -4.38
C GLY A 82 -8.90 12.63 -4.06
N ILE A 83 -8.63 12.14 -2.87
CA ILE A 83 -9.33 11.02 -2.25
C ILE A 83 -10.48 11.59 -1.41
N THR A 84 -11.65 11.00 -1.54
CA THR A 84 -12.83 11.41 -0.77
C THR A 84 -13.00 10.51 0.44
N LEU A 85 -12.99 11.13 1.64
CA LEU A 85 -13.27 10.50 2.92
C LEU A 85 -14.45 11.23 3.57
N GLY A 86 -15.58 10.56 3.68
CA GLY A 86 -16.81 11.21 4.13
C GLY A 86 -17.20 12.36 3.20
N CYS A 87 -17.16 13.59 3.70
CA CYS A 87 -17.48 14.80 2.93
C CYS A 87 -16.28 15.53 2.35
N GLU A 88 -15.08 15.11 2.70
CA GLU A 88 -13.86 15.85 2.39
C GLU A 88 -13.11 15.20 1.22
N THR A 89 -12.77 15.98 0.21
CA THR A 89 -11.90 15.55 -0.89
C THR A 89 -10.58 16.28 -0.77
N ARG A 90 -9.50 15.52 -0.52
CA ARG A 90 -8.17 16.06 -0.27
C ARG A 90 -7.12 15.33 -1.11
N PHE A 91 -6.07 16.04 -1.46
CA PHE A 91 -4.85 15.41 -1.96
C PHE A 91 -4.23 14.62 -0.80
N LEU A 92 -4.19 13.29 -0.93
CA LEU A 92 -3.73 12.37 0.11
C LEU A 92 -2.21 12.46 0.27
N PHE A 93 -1.75 13.37 1.13
CA PHE A 93 -0.33 13.50 1.41
C PHE A 93 0.06 12.63 2.60
N GLY A 94 1.07 11.78 2.39
CA GLY A 94 1.54 10.83 3.40
C GLY A 94 3.02 10.47 3.29
N MET A 95 3.43 9.59 4.18
CA MET A 95 4.75 8.97 4.17
C MET A 95 4.61 7.48 4.44
N ASN A 96 5.46 6.66 3.82
CA ASN A 96 5.62 5.29 4.23
C ASN A 96 6.28 5.25 5.62
N TYR A 97 5.57 4.68 6.57
CA TYR A 97 6.11 4.19 7.83
C TYR A 97 6.30 2.68 7.70
N ALA A 98 7.00 2.26 6.66
CA ALA A 98 6.96 0.87 6.20
C ALA A 98 7.00 -0.14 7.36
N TRP A 99 7.93 0.03 8.31
CA TRP A 99 8.04 -0.76 9.55
C TRP A 99 8.97 -0.08 10.54
N HIS A 100 8.84 -0.46 11.81
CA HIS A 100 9.90 -0.33 12.81
C HIS A 100 10.76 -1.60 12.86
N ASN A 101 10.10 -2.75 12.97
CA ASN A 101 10.69 -4.08 12.85
C ASN A 101 10.10 -4.76 11.61
N PHE A 102 10.88 -4.96 10.54
CA PHE A 102 10.42 -5.58 9.30
C PHE A 102 9.69 -6.90 9.58
N ALA A 103 8.43 -7.02 9.16
CA ALA A 103 7.52 -8.14 9.41
C ALA A 103 7.29 -8.49 10.90
N GLY A 104 7.73 -7.64 11.83
CA GLY A 104 7.61 -7.88 13.27
C GLY A 104 6.74 -6.89 14.02
N ASP A 105 6.25 -5.81 13.38
CA ASP A 105 5.43 -4.81 14.05
C ASP A 105 4.07 -5.37 14.49
N PHE A 106 3.50 -6.32 13.73
CA PHE A 106 2.22 -6.97 14.03
C PHE A 106 2.43 -8.44 14.39
N GLY A 107 2.62 -8.74 15.68
CA GLY A 107 2.81 -10.08 16.21
C GLY A 107 4.17 -10.32 16.86
N GLY A 108 5.21 -9.63 16.43
CA GLY A 108 6.58 -9.80 16.92
C GLY A 108 7.37 -10.88 16.20
N ILE A 109 8.68 -10.95 16.52
CA ILE A 109 9.62 -12.03 16.15
C ILE A 109 10.47 -12.29 17.39
N ALA A 110 9.94 -13.08 18.32
CA ALA A 110 10.53 -13.26 19.65
C ALA A 110 11.96 -13.80 19.59
N ALA A 111 12.26 -14.71 18.67
CA ALA A 111 13.60 -15.28 18.49
C ALA A 111 14.65 -14.22 18.09
N TRP A 112 14.25 -13.07 17.57
CA TRP A 112 15.12 -11.94 17.21
C TRP A 112 14.98 -10.74 18.16
N ASP A 113 14.29 -10.94 19.30
CA ASP A 113 13.95 -9.85 20.26
C ASP A 113 13.26 -8.65 19.57
N LYS A 114 12.43 -8.93 18.54
CA LYS A 114 11.59 -7.95 17.87
C LYS A 114 10.19 -8.01 18.44
N ARG A 115 9.69 -6.88 18.90
CA ARG A 115 8.40 -6.79 19.57
C ARG A 115 7.38 -6.10 18.68
N GLY A 116 6.11 -6.42 18.91
CA GLY A 116 5.00 -5.79 18.20
C GLY A 116 4.68 -4.39 18.72
N VAL A 117 3.77 -3.71 18.00
CA VAL A 117 3.36 -2.31 18.26
C VAL A 117 2.97 -2.07 19.71
N THR A 118 2.25 -2.98 20.35
CA THR A 118 1.80 -2.82 21.73
C THR A 118 2.97 -2.71 22.70
N ALA A 119 3.99 -3.51 22.50
CA ALA A 119 5.17 -3.53 23.39
C ALA A 119 6.13 -2.38 23.12
N GLU A 120 6.13 -1.80 21.92
CA GLU A 120 6.99 -0.68 21.50
C GLU A 120 6.20 0.61 21.22
N ALA A 121 5.06 0.78 21.91
CA ALA A 121 4.11 1.85 21.67
C ALA A 121 4.71 3.25 21.70
N GLU A 122 5.66 3.53 22.62
CA GLU A 122 6.33 4.83 22.71
C GLU A 122 7.15 5.16 21.46
N THR A 123 7.83 4.16 20.88
CA THR A 123 8.60 4.32 19.65
C THR A 123 7.69 4.64 18.47
N HIS A 124 6.61 3.89 18.32
CA HIS A 124 5.65 4.10 17.26
C HIS A 124 4.91 5.44 17.41
N ALA A 125 4.50 5.81 18.63
CA ALA A 125 3.88 7.11 18.92
C ALA A 125 4.78 8.27 18.48
N LYS A 126 6.07 8.21 18.83
CA LYS A 126 7.05 9.23 18.42
C LYS A 126 7.17 9.36 16.90
N HIS A 127 7.21 8.23 16.18
CA HIS A 127 7.33 8.25 14.73
C HIS A 127 6.06 8.81 14.07
N LEU A 128 4.86 8.39 14.49
CA LEU A 128 3.61 8.90 13.95
C LEU A 128 3.45 10.40 14.23
N ALA A 129 3.78 10.86 15.44
CA ALA A 129 3.78 12.28 15.77
C ALA A 129 4.75 13.07 14.88
N GLY A 130 5.98 12.58 14.66
CA GLY A 130 6.97 13.23 13.81
C GLY A 130 6.53 13.28 12.33
N MET A 131 5.82 12.26 11.84
CA MET A 131 5.21 12.29 10.49
C MET A 131 4.14 13.38 10.42
N ARG A 132 3.25 13.47 11.41
CA ARG A 132 2.21 14.50 11.48
C ARG A 132 2.82 15.91 11.56
N GLU A 133 3.85 16.10 12.37
CA GLU A 133 4.61 17.36 12.47
C GLU A 133 5.22 17.78 11.13
N SER A 134 5.60 16.80 10.30
CA SER A 134 6.11 17.02 8.94
C SER A 134 5.02 17.22 7.89
N GLY A 135 3.75 17.25 8.32
CA GLY A 135 2.58 17.54 7.51
C GLY A 135 1.87 16.32 6.93
N ALA A 136 2.33 15.09 7.19
CA ALA A 136 1.64 13.90 6.71
C ALA A 136 0.25 13.77 7.34
N SER A 137 -0.75 13.48 6.50
CA SER A 137 -2.10 13.11 6.92
C SER A 137 -2.29 11.59 6.99
N VAL A 138 -1.40 10.83 6.34
CA VAL A 138 -1.48 9.37 6.24
C VAL A 138 -0.11 8.73 6.43
N ALA A 139 -0.07 7.68 7.24
CA ALA A 139 1.05 6.75 7.35
C ALA A 139 0.71 5.44 6.61
N ARG A 140 1.46 5.08 5.57
CA ARG A 140 1.36 3.79 4.91
C ARG A 140 2.24 2.80 5.68
N TRP A 141 1.61 1.82 6.35
CA TRP A 141 2.28 0.90 7.27
C TRP A 141 2.09 -0.56 6.82
N TRP A 142 3.18 -1.28 6.66
CA TRP A 142 3.17 -2.64 6.14
C TRP A 142 2.95 -3.64 7.28
N MET A 143 1.97 -4.52 7.09
CA MET A 143 1.58 -5.48 8.13
C MET A 143 2.34 -6.79 8.03
N LEU A 144 2.26 -7.43 6.88
CA LEU A 144 2.81 -8.76 6.61
C LEU A 144 3.68 -8.72 5.34
N PRO A 145 4.74 -7.87 5.26
CA PRO A 145 5.62 -7.84 4.09
C PRO A 145 6.29 -9.19 3.84
N GLU A 146 6.50 -9.96 4.88
CA GLU A 146 6.74 -11.40 4.90
C GLU A 146 5.94 -12.02 6.04
N ILE A 147 5.46 -13.25 5.87
CA ILE A 147 4.84 -13.99 6.97
C ILE A 147 5.93 -14.75 7.71
N ARG A 148 6.36 -14.19 8.83
CA ARG A 148 7.38 -14.76 9.72
C ARG A 148 7.16 -14.38 11.18
N GLY A 149 7.85 -15.08 12.07
CA GLY A 149 7.67 -14.88 13.50
C GLY A 149 6.26 -15.27 13.97
N GLU A 150 5.70 -14.45 14.85
CA GLU A 150 4.46 -14.78 15.54
C GLU A 150 3.23 -14.04 14.99
N SER A 151 3.30 -13.45 13.77
CA SER A 151 2.18 -12.71 13.18
C SER A 151 1.00 -13.59 12.77
N VAL A 152 1.29 -14.80 12.27
CA VAL A 152 0.32 -15.78 11.78
C VAL A 152 0.64 -17.16 12.34
N VAL A 153 -0.39 -17.88 12.78
CA VAL A 153 -0.30 -19.27 13.22
C VAL A 153 -0.61 -20.19 12.05
N PHE A 154 0.16 -21.25 11.91
CA PHE A 154 -0.03 -22.30 10.91
C PHE A 154 -0.34 -23.63 11.60
N ASP A 155 -1.18 -24.44 10.97
CA ASP A 155 -1.46 -25.81 11.40
C ASP A 155 -0.34 -26.79 11.03
N GLU A 156 -0.53 -28.09 11.32
CA GLU A 156 0.44 -29.15 11.02
C GLU A 156 0.65 -29.40 9.51
N ASN A 157 -0.30 -28.99 8.67
CA ASN A 157 -0.20 -29.07 7.21
C ASN A 157 0.50 -27.84 6.60
N GLY A 158 0.77 -26.82 7.41
CA GLY A 158 1.32 -25.54 6.98
C GLY A 158 0.29 -24.63 6.37
N ASP A 159 -0.98 -24.81 6.71
CA ASP A 159 -2.07 -23.91 6.31
C ASP A 159 -2.32 -22.83 7.38
N PRO A 160 -2.65 -21.60 6.99
CA PRO A 160 -2.95 -20.52 7.93
C PRO A 160 -4.13 -20.88 8.83
N ALA A 161 -3.92 -20.89 10.16
CA ALA A 161 -4.89 -21.28 11.16
C ALA A 161 -5.43 -20.12 12.01
N GLY A 162 -4.76 -18.95 11.96
CA GLY A 162 -5.21 -17.77 12.70
C GLY A 162 -4.13 -16.72 12.84
N LEU A 163 -4.49 -15.61 13.48
CA LEU A 163 -3.55 -14.58 13.87
C LEU A 163 -2.73 -15.00 15.09
N GLY A 164 -1.50 -14.51 15.18
CA GLY A 164 -0.67 -14.63 16.36
C GLY A 164 -1.30 -13.99 17.60
N ALA A 165 -0.78 -14.37 18.75
CA ALA A 165 -1.39 -14.01 20.05
C ALA A 165 -1.51 -12.49 20.29
N THR A 166 -0.57 -11.69 19.77
CA THR A 166 -0.54 -10.22 19.94
C THR A 166 -0.98 -9.46 18.71
N THR A 167 -1.08 -10.09 17.54
CA THR A 167 -1.33 -9.40 16.26
C THR A 167 -2.58 -8.52 16.31
N ARG A 168 -3.69 -9.02 16.90
CA ARG A 168 -4.92 -8.24 17.05
C ARG A 168 -4.73 -7.01 17.94
N SER A 169 -4.05 -7.17 19.08
CA SER A 169 -3.78 -6.05 20.00
C SER A 169 -2.82 -5.03 19.38
N ASP A 170 -1.88 -5.47 18.57
CA ASP A 170 -0.96 -4.59 17.87
C ASP A 170 -1.69 -3.73 16.81
N ILE A 171 -2.64 -4.32 16.07
CA ILE A 171 -3.50 -3.58 15.14
C ILE A 171 -4.32 -2.51 15.88
N GLN A 172 -4.96 -2.88 16.99
CA GLN A 172 -5.78 -1.95 17.76
C GLN A 172 -4.92 -0.84 18.39
N LYS A 173 -3.71 -1.18 18.86
CA LYS A 173 -2.76 -0.21 19.39
C LYS A 173 -2.25 0.74 18.29
N ALA A 174 -1.99 0.26 17.08
CA ALA A 174 -1.60 1.13 15.96
C ALA A 174 -2.67 2.19 15.66
N LEU A 175 -3.95 1.81 15.66
CA LEU A 175 -5.06 2.75 15.48
C LEU A 175 -5.20 3.74 16.64
N GLU A 176 -5.00 3.29 17.88
CA GLU A 176 -4.98 4.18 19.06
C GLU A 176 -3.85 5.21 18.95
N LEU A 177 -2.65 4.79 18.55
CA LEU A 177 -1.51 5.69 18.37
C LEU A 177 -1.72 6.66 17.22
N ALA A 178 -2.37 6.23 16.16
CA ALA A 178 -2.75 7.09 15.05
C ALA A 178 -3.76 8.17 15.47
N GLU A 179 -4.74 7.83 16.32
CA GLU A 179 -5.66 8.79 16.93
C GLU A 179 -4.91 9.81 17.78
N GLN A 180 -3.99 9.36 18.64
CA GLN A 180 -3.19 10.24 19.48
C GLN A 180 -2.30 11.20 18.68
N ALA A 181 -1.80 10.76 17.53
CA ALA A 181 -0.95 11.56 16.65
C ALA A 181 -1.75 12.41 15.65
N ASP A 182 -3.07 12.30 15.61
CA ASP A 182 -3.93 12.93 14.59
C ASP A 182 -3.48 12.61 13.16
N ILE A 183 -3.18 11.33 12.90
CA ILE A 183 -2.77 10.82 11.58
C ILE A 183 -3.64 9.63 11.20
N ASN A 184 -3.91 9.47 9.91
CA ASN A 184 -4.62 8.31 9.40
C ASN A 184 -3.66 7.19 9.01
N LEU A 185 -4.18 5.96 8.87
CA LEU A 185 -3.41 4.80 8.47
C LEU A 185 -3.90 4.26 7.12
N MET A 186 -2.95 3.87 6.29
CA MET A 186 -3.13 2.98 5.15
C MET A 186 -2.32 1.72 5.45
N PHE A 187 -2.99 0.61 5.74
CA PHE A 187 -2.29 -0.65 5.95
C PHE A 187 -1.99 -1.35 4.63
N CYS A 188 -0.72 -1.66 4.39
CA CYS A 188 -0.28 -2.54 3.32
C CYS A 188 -0.22 -3.97 3.86
N LEU A 189 -1.09 -4.87 3.35
CA LEU A 189 -1.23 -6.21 3.91
C LEU A 189 -0.07 -7.11 3.58
N PHE A 190 0.26 -7.23 2.30
CA PHE A 190 1.28 -8.12 1.75
C PHE A 190 2.31 -7.34 0.92
N SER A 191 3.35 -8.04 0.46
CA SER A 191 4.35 -7.54 -0.48
C SER A 191 4.74 -8.64 -1.47
N PHE A 192 5.33 -8.27 -2.61
CA PHE A 192 5.97 -9.27 -3.48
C PHE A 192 7.00 -10.12 -2.72
N ASP A 193 7.61 -9.59 -1.65
CA ASP A 193 8.53 -10.33 -0.77
C ASP A 193 7.92 -11.59 -0.16
N ASN A 194 6.59 -11.65 0.00
CA ASN A 194 5.90 -12.86 0.44
C ASN A 194 6.04 -14.04 -0.53
N PHE A 195 6.41 -13.78 -1.77
CA PHE A 195 6.61 -14.81 -2.80
C PHE A 195 8.02 -15.38 -2.83
N HIS A 196 8.94 -14.93 -1.96
CA HIS A 196 10.20 -15.65 -1.75
C HIS A 196 9.91 -17.07 -1.23
N PRO A 197 10.74 -18.07 -1.60
CA PRO A 197 10.60 -19.42 -1.10
C PRO A 197 10.57 -19.48 0.43
N SER A 198 9.79 -20.41 0.98
CA SER A 198 9.80 -20.66 2.43
C SER A 198 11.21 -20.98 2.89
N ARG A 199 11.64 -20.38 4.01
CA ARG A 199 12.99 -20.54 4.55
C ARG A 199 12.99 -20.51 6.06
N ILE A 200 14.08 -20.99 6.64
CA ILE A 200 14.33 -20.96 8.08
C ILE A 200 15.64 -20.20 8.30
N ASP A 201 15.59 -19.17 9.14
CA ASP A 201 16.75 -18.39 9.56
C ASP A 201 16.87 -18.45 11.09
N GLY A 202 17.82 -19.26 11.55
CA GLY A 202 17.90 -19.66 12.96
C GLY A 202 16.62 -20.40 13.39
N ASP A 203 15.91 -19.83 14.36
CA ASP A 203 14.65 -20.38 14.88
C ASP A 203 13.41 -19.74 14.23
N VAL A 204 13.59 -18.83 13.25
CA VAL A 204 12.50 -18.11 12.59
C VAL A 204 12.18 -18.75 11.25
N LYS A 205 10.95 -19.22 11.12
CA LYS A 205 10.40 -19.67 9.82
C LYS A 205 9.76 -18.50 9.11
N THR A 206 10.13 -18.28 7.84
CA THR A 206 9.43 -17.41 6.90
C THR A 206 8.65 -18.27 5.92
N VAL A 207 7.40 -17.96 5.69
CA VAL A 207 6.50 -18.73 4.83
C VAL A 207 6.31 -18.01 3.53
N GLY A 208 6.69 -18.66 2.41
CA GLY A 208 6.37 -18.19 1.06
C GLY A 208 4.89 -18.45 0.73
N ILE A 209 4.20 -17.46 0.17
CA ILE A 209 2.76 -17.55 -0.06
C ILE A 209 2.37 -18.08 -1.44
N SER A 210 3.30 -18.31 -2.37
CA SER A 210 2.97 -18.83 -3.71
C SER A 210 2.08 -20.07 -3.67
N PRO A 211 2.33 -21.09 -2.80
CA PRO A 211 1.41 -22.22 -2.66
C PRO A 211 0.05 -21.84 -2.04
N LEU A 212 0.00 -20.79 -1.20
CA LEU A 212 -1.26 -20.32 -0.60
C LEU A 212 -2.10 -19.55 -1.63
N VAL A 213 -1.47 -18.89 -2.58
CA VAL A 213 -2.13 -18.14 -3.65
C VAL A 213 -2.65 -19.07 -4.75
N THR A 214 -1.88 -20.08 -5.13
CA THR A 214 -2.19 -20.96 -6.26
C THR A 214 -3.20 -22.07 -5.94
N ASP A 215 -3.23 -22.55 -4.69
CA ASP A 215 -4.19 -23.55 -4.23
C ASP A 215 -5.44 -22.88 -3.65
N ALA A 216 -6.62 -23.23 -4.18
CA ALA A 216 -7.89 -22.58 -3.81
C ALA A 216 -8.27 -22.80 -2.33
N ALA A 217 -8.01 -23.98 -1.76
CA ALA A 217 -8.35 -24.28 -0.37
C ALA A 217 -7.42 -23.55 0.59
N ARG A 218 -6.13 -23.50 0.27
CA ARG A 218 -5.11 -22.79 1.05
C ARG A 218 -5.30 -21.27 0.97
N ARG A 219 -5.67 -20.77 -0.21
CA ARG A 219 -6.02 -19.36 -0.40
C ARG A 219 -7.24 -18.98 0.45
N ALA A 220 -8.29 -19.81 0.43
CA ALA A 220 -9.44 -19.61 1.30
C ALA A 220 -9.05 -19.60 2.79
N ALA A 221 -8.17 -20.50 3.22
CA ALA A 221 -7.68 -20.52 4.61
C ALA A 221 -6.90 -19.24 4.97
N LEU A 222 -6.06 -18.72 4.07
CA LEU A 222 -5.36 -17.45 4.27
C LEU A 222 -6.35 -16.28 4.44
N ILE A 223 -7.36 -16.23 3.60
CA ILE A 223 -8.36 -15.17 3.65
C ILE A 223 -9.22 -15.27 4.92
N GLU A 224 -9.79 -16.44 5.21
CA GLU A 224 -10.70 -16.61 6.35
C GLU A 224 -9.99 -16.52 7.72
N ASN A 225 -8.75 -17.03 7.81
CA ASN A 225 -8.05 -17.13 9.09
C ASN A 225 -7.06 -15.97 9.34
N VAL A 226 -6.72 -15.18 8.32
CA VAL A 226 -5.76 -14.07 8.45
C VAL A 226 -6.35 -12.74 8.00
N VAL A 227 -6.78 -12.62 6.73
CA VAL A 227 -7.23 -11.34 6.17
C VAL A 227 -8.49 -10.84 6.89
N ARG A 228 -9.53 -11.66 6.98
CA ARG A 228 -10.77 -11.28 7.66
C ARG A 228 -10.57 -10.95 9.15
N PRO A 229 -9.83 -11.74 9.95
CA PRO A 229 -9.52 -11.37 11.33
C PRO A 229 -8.73 -10.06 11.49
N ILE A 230 -7.86 -9.70 10.52
CA ILE A 230 -7.18 -8.40 10.49
C ILE A 230 -8.21 -7.28 10.25
N ALA A 231 -9.05 -7.40 9.21
CA ALA A 231 -10.09 -6.41 8.92
C ALA A 231 -11.06 -6.23 10.11
N GLN A 232 -11.49 -7.32 10.72
CA GLN A 232 -12.35 -7.30 11.90
C GLN A 232 -11.66 -6.66 13.11
N ALA A 233 -10.34 -6.83 13.28
CA ALA A 233 -9.60 -6.17 14.35
C ALA A 233 -9.60 -4.64 14.19
N VAL A 234 -9.52 -4.15 12.96
CA VAL A 234 -9.65 -2.72 12.62
C VAL A 234 -11.07 -2.23 12.92
N GLU A 235 -12.11 -2.89 12.40
CA GLU A 235 -13.50 -2.46 12.55
C GLU A 235 -14.00 -2.51 14.00
N GLN A 236 -13.45 -3.41 14.83
CA GLN A 236 -13.75 -3.50 16.26
C GLN A 236 -13.03 -2.42 17.10
N SER A 237 -12.08 -1.70 16.52
CA SER A 237 -11.41 -0.61 17.22
C SER A 237 -12.33 0.61 17.37
N PRO A 238 -12.36 1.30 18.53
CA PRO A 238 -13.01 2.60 18.65
C PRO A 238 -12.40 3.66 17.74
N TYR A 239 -11.19 3.43 17.25
CA TYR A 239 -10.42 4.33 16.38
C TYR A 239 -10.42 3.89 14.91
N ARG A 240 -11.37 3.03 14.48
CA ARG A 240 -11.46 2.53 13.10
C ARG A 240 -11.54 3.64 12.05
N HIS A 241 -12.04 4.82 12.42
CA HIS A 241 -12.11 6.00 11.54
C HIS A 241 -10.74 6.50 11.10
N ARG A 242 -9.66 6.10 11.80
CA ARG A 242 -8.28 6.39 11.37
C ARG A 242 -7.81 5.49 10.23
N MET A 243 -8.54 4.43 9.90
CA MET A 243 -8.23 3.56 8.76
C MET A 243 -8.78 4.15 7.47
N VAL A 244 -7.91 4.70 6.62
CA VAL A 244 -8.27 5.33 5.34
C VAL A 244 -8.42 4.30 4.24
N ALA A 245 -7.43 3.41 4.10
CA ALA A 245 -7.37 2.48 2.99
C ALA A 245 -6.59 1.20 3.34
N TRP A 246 -6.97 0.12 2.66
CA TRP A 246 -6.17 -1.09 2.51
C TRP A 246 -5.38 -1.00 1.22
N ASP A 247 -4.08 -1.14 1.30
CA ASP A 247 -3.22 -1.50 0.17
C ASP A 247 -3.03 -3.02 0.24
N VAL A 248 -3.66 -3.74 -0.68
CA VAL A 248 -3.75 -5.21 -0.56
C VAL A 248 -2.38 -5.86 -0.65
N ILE A 249 -1.53 -5.34 -1.52
CA ILE A 249 -0.18 -5.87 -1.75
C ILE A 249 0.73 -4.82 -2.38
N ASN A 250 1.96 -4.76 -1.93
CA ASN A 250 3.01 -3.95 -2.51
C ASN A 250 3.64 -4.67 -3.71
N GLU A 251 3.67 -4.03 -4.87
CA GLU A 251 4.40 -4.42 -6.08
C GLU A 251 4.14 -5.85 -6.58
N PRO A 252 2.87 -6.30 -6.68
CA PRO A 252 2.57 -7.68 -7.07
C PRO A 252 3.16 -8.07 -8.43
N GLU A 253 3.39 -7.12 -9.33
CA GLU A 253 3.96 -7.35 -10.65
C GLU A 253 5.38 -7.96 -10.57
N LEU A 254 6.10 -7.70 -9.46
CA LEU A 254 7.42 -8.29 -9.22
C LEU A 254 7.36 -9.76 -8.76
N ALA A 255 6.17 -10.26 -8.44
CA ALA A 255 5.91 -11.67 -8.12
C ALA A 255 5.10 -12.39 -9.22
N MET A 256 5.06 -11.84 -10.43
CA MET A 256 4.27 -12.38 -11.52
C MET A 256 5.12 -12.73 -12.73
N THR A 257 4.67 -13.72 -13.50
CA THR A 257 5.35 -14.19 -14.72
C THR A 257 4.38 -14.31 -15.88
N GLY A 258 4.91 -14.22 -17.11
CA GLY A 258 4.16 -14.35 -18.34
C GLY A 258 3.59 -13.04 -18.86
N PRO A 259 2.73 -13.10 -19.89
CA PRO A 259 2.17 -11.92 -20.53
C PRO A 259 1.09 -11.26 -19.66
N SER A 260 1.01 -9.93 -19.75
CA SER A 260 -0.15 -9.20 -19.24
C SER A 260 -1.35 -9.44 -20.19
N PRO A 261 -2.52 -9.83 -19.67
CA PRO A 261 -3.69 -10.08 -20.50
C PRO A 261 -4.36 -8.80 -21.04
N TYR A 262 -3.98 -7.62 -20.52
CA TYR A 262 -4.64 -6.35 -20.83
C TYR A 262 -3.82 -5.41 -21.72
N GLY A 263 -2.68 -5.88 -22.24
CA GLY A 263 -1.88 -5.13 -23.20
C GLY A 263 -0.69 -4.36 -22.58
N ASP A 264 -0.51 -4.41 -21.27
CA ASP A 264 0.73 -3.99 -20.64
C ASP A 264 1.90 -4.88 -21.07
N PRO A 265 3.15 -4.45 -20.92
CA PRO A 265 4.31 -5.29 -21.14
C PRO A 265 4.31 -6.55 -20.25
N ASP A 266 4.96 -7.60 -20.71
CA ASP A 266 5.16 -8.84 -19.94
C ASP A 266 5.73 -8.56 -18.55
N TYR A 267 5.37 -9.41 -17.60
CA TYR A 267 5.93 -9.35 -16.25
C TYR A 267 7.36 -9.84 -16.22
N ASP A 268 8.17 -9.17 -15.40
CA ASP A 268 9.59 -9.47 -15.19
C ASP A 268 9.80 -9.61 -13.67
N PRO A 269 9.53 -10.80 -13.11
CA PRO A 269 9.55 -11.02 -11.67
C PRO A 269 10.95 -10.83 -11.09
N ASP A 270 11.00 -10.51 -9.80
CA ASP A 270 12.23 -10.57 -9.03
C ASP A 270 12.81 -11.99 -9.12
N PRO A 271 14.13 -12.14 -9.37
CA PRO A 271 14.73 -13.46 -9.56
C PRO A 271 14.73 -14.36 -8.31
N GLU A 272 14.48 -13.81 -7.14
CA GLU A 272 14.48 -14.55 -5.86
C GLU A 272 13.09 -15.04 -5.44
N VAL A 273 12.01 -14.65 -6.16
CA VAL A 273 10.65 -15.08 -5.84
C VAL A 273 10.24 -16.35 -6.56
N GLU A 274 9.20 -17.02 -6.06
CA GLU A 274 8.44 -18.07 -6.75
C GLU A 274 7.22 -17.44 -7.43
N PRO A 275 7.34 -16.96 -8.69
CA PRO A 275 6.32 -16.14 -9.29
C PRO A 275 5.08 -16.93 -9.67
N VAL A 276 3.94 -16.26 -9.74
CA VAL A 276 2.67 -16.82 -10.16
C VAL A 276 2.18 -16.20 -11.47
N ALA A 277 1.28 -16.87 -12.19
CA ALA A 277 0.65 -16.30 -13.37
C ALA A 277 -0.33 -15.17 -13.00
N HIS A 278 -0.57 -14.24 -13.93
CA HIS A 278 -1.50 -13.13 -13.72
C HIS A 278 -2.87 -13.58 -13.19
N GLU A 279 -3.48 -14.59 -13.80
CA GLU A 279 -4.79 -15.12 -13.39
C GLU A 279 -4.82 -15.58 -11.93
N GLN A 280 -3.73 -16.19 -11.46
CA GLN A 280 -3.61 -16.65 -10.07
C GLN A 280 -3.52 -15.47 -9.09
N MET A 281 -2.69 -14.47 -9.43
CA MET A 281 -2.57 -13.23 -8.65
C MET A 281 -3.89 -12.47 -8.64
N GLU A 282 -4.50 -12.26 -9.79
CA GLU A 282 -5.78 -11.56 -9.91
C GLU A 282 -6.89 -12.27 -9.11
N THR A 283 -6.95 -13.60 -9.15
CA THR A 283 -7.89 -14.37 -8.33
C THR A 283 -7.65 -14.15 -6.84
N PHE A 284 -6.40 -14.21 -6.38
CA PHE A 284 -6.03 -13.94 -5.00
C PHE A 284 -6.42 -12.52 -4.56
N LEU A 285 -6.14 -11.53 -5.40
CA LEU A 285 -6.49 -10.13 -5.11
C LEU A 285 -8.00 -9.92 -5.07
N ARG A 286 -8.75 -10.48 -6.00
CA ARG A 286 -10.22 -10.40 -6.01
C ARG A 286 -10.85 -11.03 -4.77
N ASP A 287 -10.41 -12.24 -4.41
CA ASP A 287 -10.91 -12.94 -3.22
C ASP A 287 -10.57 -12.14 -1.94
N THR A 288 -9.36 -11.56 -1.85
CA THR A 288 -8.93 -10.70 -0.73
C THR A 288 -9.73 -9.41 -0.66
N ILE A 289 -9.90 -8.71 -1.79
CA ILE A 289 -10.70 -7.48 -1.88
C ILE A 289 -12.15 -7.74 -1.47
N GLN A 290 -12.74 -8.83 -1.93
CA GLN A 290 -14.11 -9.21 -1.54
C GLN A 290 -14.23 -9.43 -0.02
N ALA A 291 -13.27 -10.06 0.59
CA ALA A 291 -13.25 -10.25 2.04
C ALA A 291 -13.11 -8.93 2.80
N LEU A 292 -12.22 -8.04 2.34
CA LEU A 292 -12.06 -6.70 2.91
C LEU A 292 -13.33 -5.86 2.76
N ARG A 293 -13.98 -5.86 1.60
CA ARG A 293 -15.27 -5.16 1.37
C ARG A 293 -16.37 -5.65 2.31
N ALA A 294 -16.38 -6.95 2.64
CA ALA A 294 -17.38 -7.53 3.54
C ALA A 294 -17.16 -7.12 5.00
N ASP A 295 -15.92 -6.93 5.43
CA ASP A 295 -15.55 -6.74 6.82
C ASP A 295 -14.98 -5.34 7.14
N SER A 296 -14.88 -4.42 6.16
CA SER A 296 -14.31 -3.07 6.36
C SER A 296 -14.99 -2.00 5.52
N GLN A 297 -14.99 -0.76 6.04
CA GLN A 297 -15.48 0.43 5.34
C GLN A 297 -14.35 1.25 4.69
N ALA A 298 -13.09 0.89 4.92
CA ALA A 298 -11.95 1.60 4.38
C ALA A 298 -11.86 1.42 2.85
N LEU A 299 -11.27 2.39 2.18
CA LEU A 299 -10.97 2.31 0.74
C LEU A 299 -9.98 1.18 0.47
N ILE A 300 -9.93 0.72 -0.78
CA ILE A 300 -9.04 -0.37 -1.19
C ILE A 300 -8.23 0.05 -2.41
N THR A 301 -6.94 -0.28 -2.40
CA THR A 301 -6.01 -0.13 -3.53
C THR A 301 -5.06 -1.31 -3.64
N ILE A 302 -4.28 -1.35 -4.72
CA ILE A 302 -3.18 -2.29 -4.96
C ILE A 302 -1.94 -1.46 -5.27
N GLY A 303 -0.85 -1.65 -4.51
CA GLY A 303 0.40 -0.92 -4.66
C GLY A 303 1.20 -1.37 -5.88
N SER A 304 0.87 -0.86 -7.07
CA SER A 304 1.54 -1.25 -8.32
C SER A 304 2.96 -0.71 -8.41
N ALA A 305 3.89 -1.54 -8.85
CA ALA A 305 5.32 -1.21 -8.94
C ALA A 305 5.63 -0.05 -9.89
N SER A 306 4.79 0.18 -10.89
CA SER A 306 4.94 1.32 -11.80
C SER A 306 3.74 1.46 -12.74
N MET A 307 3.61 2.64 -13.37
CA MET A 307 2.66 2.87 -14.46
C MET A 307 2.88 2.00 -15.70
N LYS A 308 3.97 1.26 -15.78
CA LYS A 308 4.24 0.25 -16.81
C LYS A 308 3.09 -0.76 -16.91
N TRP A 309 2.46 -1.07 -15.78
CA TRP A 309 1.37 -2.04 -15.69
C TRP A 309 0.05 -1.36 -15.29
N SER A 310 -0.24 -0.21 -15.90
CA SER A 310 -1.41 0.60 -15.58
C SER A 310 -2.75 -0.08 -15.86
N LEU A 311 -2.77 -1.11 -16.69
CA LEU A 311 -3.97 -1.87 -17.02
C LEU A 311 -4.15 -3.13 -16.16
N ALA A 312 -3.10 -3.58 -15.46
CA ALA A 312 -3.09 -4.87 -14.77
C ALA A 312 -4.25 -5.06 -13.78
N TRP A 313 -4.68 -4.00 -13.12
CA TRP A 313 -5.69 -4.06 -12.05
C TRP A 313 -7.00 -3.35 -12.38
N THR A 314 -7.21 -2.98 -13.63
CA THR A 314 -8.44 -2.26 -14.07
C THR A 314 -9.72 -3.07 -13.91
N THR A 315 -9.61 -4.39 -13.83
CA THR A 315 -10.75 -5.31 -13.64
C THR A 315 -11.02 -5.64 -12.17
N THR A 316 -10.21 -5.12 -11.23
CA THR A 316 -10.38 -5.32 -9.79
C THR A 316 -11.24 -4.23 -9.16
N ASP A 317 -11.93 -4.57 -8.05
CA ASP A 317 -12.82 -3.65 -7.33
C ASP A 317 -12.03 -2.78 -6.33
N ILE A 318 -11.09 -1.96 -6.86
CA ILE A 318 -10.34 -0.96 -6.09
C ILE A 318 -10.98 0.42 -6.23
N ASP A 319 -10.77 1.29 -5.24
CA ASP A 319 -11.32 2.65 -5.21
C ASP A 319 -10.43 3.66 -5.94
N PHE A 320 -9.12 3.46 -5.91
CA PHE A 320 -8.13 4.31 -6.56
C PHE A 320 -6.90 3.50 -6.93
N TYR A 321 -6.13 4.00 -7.88
CA TYR A 321 -4.85 3.41 -8.27
C TYR A 321 -3.72 3.97 -7.43
N THR A 322 -2.75 3.11 -7.10
CA THR A 322 -1.47 3.55 -6.57
C THR A 322 -0.34 3.03 -7.45
N PHE A 323 0.64 3.90 -7.71
CA PHE A 323 1.85 3.56 -8.46
C PHE A 323 3.08 4.05 -7.72
N HIS A 324 4.21 3.42 -8.00
CA HIS A 324 5.50 3.77 -7.46
C HIS A 324 6.35 4.51 -8.50
N MET A 325 7.22 5.40 -8.02
CA MET A 325 8.09 6.24 -8.84
C MET A 325 9.53 6.18 -8.34
N ASN A 326 10.46 5.93 -9.24
CA ASN A 326 11.89 6.03 -9.00
C ASN A 326 12.59 6.53 -10.27
N ASP A 327 13.91 6.74 -10.23
CA ASP A 327 14.65 7.24 -11.38
C ASP A 327 14.57 6.35 -12.62
N ARG A 328 14.44 5.03 -12.45
CA ARG A 328 14.27 4.10 -13.58
C ARG A 328 12.90 4.26 -14.20
N VAL A 329 11.85 4.27 -13.38
CA VAL A 329 10.45 4.48 -13.81
C VAL A 329 10.33 5.82 -14.51
N ASN A 330 10.90 6.89 -13.94
CA ASN A 330 10.84 8.24 -14.48
C ASN A 330 11.43 8.40 -15.89
N ARG A 331 12.29 7.48 -16.35
CA ARG A 331 12.83 7.51 -17.73
C ARG A 331 11.77 7.20 -18.78
N TYR A 332 10.82 6.34 -18.44
CA TYR A 332 9.81 5.83 -19.36
C TYR A 332 8.44 6.44 -19.09
N TRP A 333 8.18 6.77 -17.83
CA TRP A 333 6.94 7.41 -17.34
C TRP A 333 7.30 8.66 -16.54
N PRO A 334 7.56 9.79 -17.22
CA PRO A 334 7.98 11.02 -16.57
C PRO A 334 7.01 11.52 -15.52
N TYR A 335 7.52 11.87 -14.33
CA TYR A 335 6.73 12.34 -13.19
C TYR A 335 5.88 13.60 -13.49
N ASN A 336 6.23 14.33 -14.54
CA ASN A 336 5.61 15.59 -14.91
C ASN A 336 4.53 15.46 -15.99
N GLN A 337 3.87 14.33 -16.07
CA GLN A 337 2.69 14.07 -16.89
C GLN A 337 1.50 13.72 -16.00
N SER A 338 0.28 14.03 -16.45
CA SER A 338 -0.95 13.73 -15.72
C SER A 338 -1.34 12.26 -15.83
N PRO A 339 -2.20 11.73 -14.94
CA PRO A 339 -2.78 10.40 -15.11
C PRO A 339 -3.47 10.22 -16.46
N ALA A 340 -4.14 11.26 -16.98
CA ALA A 340 -4.80 11.23 -18.28
C ALA A 340 -3.81 11.07 -19.46
N ASP A 341 -2.60 11.62 -19.35
CA ASP A 341 -1.54 11.42 -20.36
C ASP A 341 -1.10 9.95 -20.45
N TYR A 342 -1.32 9.18 -19.37
CA TYR A 342 -1.10 7.73 -19.30
C TYR A 342 -2.35 6.90 -19.58
N GLY A 343 -3.45 7.55 -20.01
CA GLY A 343 -4.74 6.88 -20.30
C GLY A 343 -5.55 6.48 -19.07
N ILE A 344 -5.16 6.92 -17.87
CA ILE A 344 -5.86 6.60 -16.63
C ILE A 344 -6.85 7.75 -16.33
N THR A 345 -8.15 7.47 -16.51
CA THR A 345 -9.21 8.48 -16.40
C THR A 345 -10.43 8.04 -15.58
N ASP A 346 -10.45 6.79 -15.14
CA ASP A 346 -11.60 6.15 -14.50
C ASP A 346 -11.57 6.21 -12.96
N LYS A 347 -10.38 6.32 -12.37
CA LYS A 347 -10.20 6.38 -10.91
C LYS A 347 -9.12 7.38 -10.53
N PRO A 348 -9.14 7.88 -9.26
CA PRO A 348 -8.04 8.69 -8.72
C PRO A 348 -6.71 7.93 -8.73
N VAL A 349 -5.59 8.65 -8.86
CA VAL A 349 -4.23 8.09 -8.87
C VAL A 349 -3.40 8.71 -7.75
N VAL A 350 -2.79 7.88 -6.91
CA VAL A 350 -1.87 8.28 -5.84
C VAL A 350 -0.47 7.72 -6.13
N MET A 351 0.56 8.54 -6.03
CA MET A 351 1.96 8.10 -6.08
C MET A 351 2.34 7.60 -4.69
N SER A 352 2.19 6.29 -4.41
CA SER A 352 2.25 5.74 -3.06
C SER A 352 3.65 5.33 -2.59
N ASP A 353 4.65 5.46 -3.46
CA ASP A 353 6.05 5.20 -3.16
C ASP A 353 6.94 6.03 -4.09
N PHE A 354 7.72 6.95 -3.52
CA PHE A 354 8.75 7.69 -4.23
C PHE A 354 9.84 8.15 -3.25
N PRO A 355 11.12 8.26 -3.68
CA PRO A 355 12.22 8.61 -2.77
C PRO A 355 12.00 9.95 -2.06
N THR A 356 12.13 10.00 -0.74
CA THR A 356 12.02 11.24 0.05
C THR A 356 12.99 12.31 -0.38
N ALA A 357 14.19 11.93 -0.83
CA ALA A 357 15.18 12.86 -1.40
C ALA A 357 14.75 13.42 -2.78
N GLY A 358 13.72 12.83 -3.39
CA GLY A 358 13.31 13.11 -4.76
C GLY A 358 14.03 12.22 -5.78
N LEU A 359 13.96 12.60 -7.04
CA LEU A 359 14.60 11.94 -8.17
C LEU A 359 15.87 12.71 -8.58
N ALA A 360 16.75 12.09 -9.37
CA ALA A 360 17.92 12.76 -9.92
C ALA A 360 17.58 14.04 -10.70
N THR A 361 16.35 14.15 -11.23
CA THR A 361 15.89 15.29 -12.05
C THR A 361 14.95 16.24 -11.32
N ALA A 362 14.48 15.89 -10.12
CA ALA A 362 13.50 16.66 -9.36
C ALA A 362 13.59 16.36 -7.85
N ASN A 363 13.75 17.41 -7.04
CA ASN A 363 13.65 17.29 -5.59
C ASN A 363 12.19 17.02 -5.17
N VAL A 364 11.99 16.66 -3.91
CA VAL A 364 10.67 16.33 -3.34
C VAL A 364 9.63 17.45 -3.54
N SER A 365 10.01 18.71 -3.34
CA SER A 365 9.08 19.85 -3.53
C SER A 365 8.56 19.91 -4.96
N LYS A 366 9.44 19.73 -5.95
CA LYS A 366 9.08 19.75 -7.37
C LYS A 366 8.18 18.57 -7.74
N LEU A 367 8.40 17.39 -7.17
CA LEU A 367 7.55 16.21 -7.37
C LEU A 367 6.13 16.48 -6.83
N LEU A 368 6.03 16.92 -5.59
CA LEU A 368 4.74 17.17 -4.94
C LEU A 368 3.94 18.28 -5.66
N GLU A 369 4.60 19.38 -6.03
CA GLU A 369 3.95 20.45 -6.81
C GLU A 369 3.49 19.97 -8.19
N SER A 370 4.29 19.14 -8.86
CA SER A 370 3.94 18.56 -10.15
C SER A 370 2.70 17.69 -10.04
N TRP A 371 2.69 16.71 -9.14
CA TRP A 371 1.55 15.81 -8.99
C TRP A 371 0.29 16.51 -8.52
N TYR A 372 0.41 17.44 -7.56
CA TYR A 372 -0.73 18.24 -7.12
C TYR A 372 -1.36 19.06 -8.26
N SER A 373 -0.53 19.69 -9.09
CA SER A 373 -1.02 20.54 -10.19
C SER A 373 -1.53 19.76 -11.40
N GLN A 374 -1.14 18.49 -11.55
CA GLN A 374 -1.52 17.66 -12.69
C GLN A 374 -2.68 16.69 -12.40
N GLY A 375 -3.36 16.87 -11.26
CA GLY A 375 -4.58 16.12 -10.97
C GLY A 375 -4.37 14.73 -10.37
N TYR A 376 -3.17 14.43 -9.85
CA TYR A 376 -3.01 13.27 -8.98
C TYR A 376 -3.81 13.46 -7.70
N ALA A 377 -4.28 12.38 -7.12
CA ALA A 377 -5.08 12.37 -5.91
C ALA A 377 -4.26 12.27 -4.61
N GLY A 378 -2.96 12.10 -4.72
CA GLY A 378 -2.09 12.00 -3.55
C GLY A 378 -0.64 11.65 -3.88
N ALA A 379 0.20 11.73 -2.84
CA ALA A 379 1.60 11.32 -2.87
C ALA A 379 2.06 10.84 -1.48
N ILE A 380 2.73 9.69 -1.42
CA ILE A 380 3.22 9.06 -0.19
C ILE A 380 4.69 8.73 -0.39
N SER A 381 5.57 9.40 0.35
CA SER A 381 7.03 9.27 0.16
C SER A 381 7.62 8.00 0.80
N TRP A 382 8.72 7.51 0.28
CA TRP A 382 9.49 6.39 0.82
C TRP A 382 10.85 6.87 1.34
N ALA A 383 11.12 6.77 2.66
CA ALA A 383 10.21 6.52 3.75
C ALA A 383 10.50 7.55 4.87
N TYR A 384 9.60 7.68 5.85
CA TYR A 384 9.78 8.64 6.96
C TYR A 384 11.12 8.47 7.67
N ARG A 385 11.55 7.23 7.94
CA ARG A 385 12.79 6.95 8.67
C ARG A 385 14.06 7.25 7.87
N ASP A 386 13.96 7.36 6.56
CA ASP A 386 15.07 7.67 5.65
C ASP A 386 15.12 9.17 5.29
N ALA A 387 14.07 9.91 5.66
CA ALA A 387 13.98 11.34 5.38
C ALA A 387 14.89 12.15 6.29
N GLY A 388 15.71 13.01 5.69
CA GLY A 388 16.49 13.99 6.43
C GLY A 388 15.66 15.22 6.85
N PRO A 389 16.18 16.07 7.74
CA PRO A 389 15.47 17.28 8.20
C PRO A 389 15.08 18.24 7.07
N ASN A 390 15.87 18.33 6.02
CA ASN A 390 15.58 19.22 4.88
C ASN A 390 14.42 18.71 4.02
N GLU A 391 14.34 17.40 3.81
CA GLU A 391 13.27 16.74 3.09
C GLU A 391 11.96 16.89 3.87
N LEU A 392 11.97 16.62 5.17
CA LEU A 392 10.80 16.81 6.04
C LEU A 392 10.33 18.27 6.08
N ALA A 393 11.27 19.22 6.16
CA ALA A 393 10.94 20.64 6.10
C ALA A 393 10.34 21.04 4.74
N SER A 394 10.81 20.47 3.64
CA SER A 394 10.28 20.69 2.29
C SER A 394 8.87 20.15 2.12
N MET A 395 8.58 18.98 2.66
CA MET A 395 7.25 18.37 2.67
C MET A 395 6.27 19.21 3.51
N LYS A 396 6.71 19.64 4.70
CA LYS A 396 5.93 20.51 5.54
C LYS A 396 5.60 21.85 4.85
N ALA A 397 6.56 22.45 4.17
CA ALA A 397 6.36 23.70 3.44
C ALA A 397 5.31 23.54 2.31
N PHE A 398 5.32 22.40 1.61
CA PHE A 398 4.27 22.07 0.64
C PHE A 398 2.90 22.01 1.29
N VAL A 399 2.75 21.30 2.40
CA VAL A 399 1.48 21.17 3.12
C VAL A 399 1.00 22.53 3.63
N ASP A 400 1.88 23.34 4.20
CA ASP A 400 1.53 24.68 4.70
C ASP A 400 1.07 25.60 3.56
N ALA A 401 1.67 25.47 2.36
CA ALA A 401 1.28 26.26 1.18
C ALA A 401 -0.08 25.82 0.59
N LYS A 402 -0.42 24.52 0.65
CA LYS A 402 -1.70 23.99 0.12
C LYS A 402 -2.85 24.04 1.13
N GLY A 403 -2.54 24.22 2.41
CA GLY A 403 -3.52 24.39 3.47
C GLY A 403 -4.47 23.20 3.62
N CYS A 404 -5.77 23.48 3.64
CA CYS A 404 -6.80 22.47 3.82
C CYS A 404 -6.94 21.49 2.65
N GLY A 405 -6.45 21.81 1.46
CA GLY A 405 -6.51 20.94 0.29
C GLY A 405 -5.71 19.62 0.42
N VAL A 406 -4.84 19.52 1.44
CA VAL A 406 -3.97 18.34 1.69
C VAL A 406 -4.04 17.84 3.14
N ARG A 407 -4.98 18.33 3.94
CA ARG A 407 -5.15 17.95 5.36
C ARG A 407 -6.50 17.29 5.55
N PHE A 408 -6.46 16.04 6.04
CA PHE A 408 -7.63 15.36 6.58
C PHE A 408 -7.71 15.53 8.09
#